data_8412dbd67f574e279a84e299cce1a721
#
_entry.id   8412dbd67f574e279a84e299cce1a721
#
_cell.length_a   1.000
_cell.length_b   1.000
_cell.length_c   1.000
_cell.angle_alpha   90.00
_cell.angle_beta   90.00
_cell.angle_gamma   90.00
#
_symmetry.space_group_name_H-M   'P 1'
#
loop_
_entity.id
_entity.type
_entity.pdbx_description
1 polymer ?
#
loop_
_entity_poly.entity_id
_entity_poly.type
_entity_poly.pdbx_seq_one_letter_code
_entity_poly.pdbx_strand_id
1 'polypeptide(L)'
;REAKRLLVEIPLDHDEAKVAELAERTLQILCEHKGNVPFEFCLKSRLGSVEMSFPEMATQYSPQLEQQITSLLGQGHLRIEWA
;
A
#
# COMPACT_ATOMS: atom_id res chain seq x y z
N ARG A 1 6.41 -18.02 -8.01
CA ARG A 1 5.43 -17.69 -6.99
C ARG A 1 4.77 -16.35 -7.34
N GLU A 2 3.47 -16.32 -7.40
CA GLU A 2 2.75 -15.13 -7.83
C GLU A 2 2.11 -14.43 -6.65
N ALA A 3 2.15 -13.10 -6.67
CA ALA A 3 1.43 -12.29 -5.70
C ALA A 3 -0.06 -12.33 -6.03
N LYS A 4 -0.88 -12.66 -5.04
CA LYS A 4 -2.32 -12.70 -5.17
C LYS A 4 -2.92 -11.34 -4.86
N ARG A 5 -2.39 -10.64 -3.85
CA ARG A 5 -2.90 -9.37 -3.39
C ARG A 5 -1.84 -8.67 -2.56
N LEU A 6 -1.81 -7.34 -2.61
CA LEU A 6 -0.96 -6.54 -1.76
C LEU A 6 -1.79 -5.79 -0.73
N LEU A 7 -1.30 -5.74 0.49
CA LEU A 7 -1.94 -5.02 1.58
C LEU A 7 -0.93 -3.99 2.10
N VAL A 8 -1.30 -2.71 2.06
CA VAL A 8 -0.41 -1.63 2.47
C VAL A 8 -1.01 -0.95 3.69
N GLU A 9 -0.24 -0.91 4.77
CA GLU A 9 -0.67 -0.24 5.99
C GLU A 9 -0.21 1.22 5.93
N ILE A 10 -1.19 2.13 5.95
CA ILE A 10 -0.91 3.57 5.96
C ILE A 10 -0.93 4.04 7.42
N PRO A 11 0.19 4.58 7.91
CA PRO A 11 0.24 5.03 9.31
C PRO A 11 -0.60 6.27 9.53
N LEU A 12 -1.40 6.28 10.58
CA LEU A 12 -2.28 7.38 10.94
C LEU A 12 -1.77 8.21 12.14
N ASP A 13 -0.51 8.01 12.52
CA ASP A 13 0.10 8.71 13.65
C ASP A 13 0.75 10.03 13.25
N HIS A 14 0.31 10.58 12.13
CA HIS A 14 0.73 11.88 11.61
C HIS A 14 -0.48 12.79 11.53
N ASP A 15 -0.27 14.08 11.23
CA ASP A 15 -1.39 14.98 10.97
C ASP A 15 -2.10 14.61 9.67
N GLU A 16 -3.30 15.15 9.46
CA GLU A 16 -4.14 14.78 8.32
C GLU A 16 -3.45 15.04 6.98
N ALA A 17 -2.75 16.17 6.86
CA ALA A 17 -2.07 16.51 5.61
C ALA A 17 -0.98 15.51 5.29
N LYS A 18 -0.24 15.08 6.31
CA LYS A 18 0.84 14.10 6.12
C LYS A 18 0.28 12.73 5.76
N VAL A 19 -0.81 12.31 6.42
CA VAL A 19 -1.46 11.03 6.12
C VAL A 19 -1.95 11.04 4.68
N ALA A 20 -2.60 12.12 4.25
CA ALA A 20 -3.09 12.25 2.89
C ALA A 20 -1.94 12.18 1.88
N GLU A 21 -0.83 12.86 2.18
CA GLU A 21 0.35 12.84 1.32
C GLU A 21 0.92 11.42 1.18
N LEU A 22 1.06 10.71 2.29
CA LEU A 22 1.60 9.35 2.28
C LEU A 22 0.70 8.40 1.48
N ALA A 23 -0.60 8.49 1.69
CA ALA A 23 -1.56 7.65 0.97
C ALA A 23 -1.52 7.94 -0.53
N GLU A 24 -1.47 9.21 -0.90
CA GLU A 24 -1.44 9.62 -2.30
C GLU A 24 -0.15 9.16 -2.99
N ARG A 25 0.99 9.33 -2.32
CA ARG A 25 2.28 8.90 -2.88
C ARG A 25 2.36 7.39 -2.99
N THR A 26 1.80 6.67 -2.01
CA THR A 26 1.74 5.21 -2.07
C THR A 26 0.93 4.75 -3.27
N LEU A 27 -0.24 5.37 -3.47
CA LEU A 27 -1.09 5.04 -4.60
C LEU A 27 -0.38 5.31 -5.92
N GLN A 28 0.34 6.43 -6.00
CA GLN A 28 1.09 6.78 -7.20
C GLN A 28 2.17 5.73 -7.51
N ILE A 29 2.90 5.29 -6.49
CA ILE A 29 3.92 4.24 -6.67
C ILE A 29 3.27 2.97 -7.21
N LEU A 30 2.16 2.54 -6.60
CA LEU A 30 1.48 1.31 -7.03
C LEU A 30 1.01 1.42 -8.48
N CYS A 31 0.48 2.57 -8.87
CA CYS A 31 -0.04 2.77 -10.22
C CYS A 31 1.06 2.88 -11.27
N GLU A 32 2.29 3.19 -10.87
CA GLU A 32 3.42 3.24 -11.81
C GLU A 32 3.93 1.86 -12.19
N HIS A 33 3.62 0.85 -11.40
CA HIS A 33 4.00 -0.54 -11.69
C HIS A 33 2.82 -1.26 -12.31
N LYS A 34 2.74 -1.22 -13.63
CA LYS A 34 1.59 -1.75 -14.38
C LYS A 34 1.49 -3.26 -14.24
N GLY A 35 0.30 -3.74 -13.89
CA GLY A 35 0.06 -5.17 -13.73
C GLY A 35 -1.39 -5.45 -13.40
N ASN A 36 -1.65 -6.65 -12.88
CA ASN A 36 -3.01 -7.09 -12.57
C ASN A 36 -3.17 -7.62 -11.16
N VAL A 37 -2.28 -7.21 -10.24
CA VAL A 37 -2.38 -7.62 -8.84
C VAL A 37 -3.22 -6.58 -8.09
N PRO A 38 -4.33 -6.98 -7.47
CA PRO A 38 -5.14 -6.05 -6.68
C PRO A 38 -4.43 -5.65 -5.39
N PHE A 39 -4.78 -4.49 -4.88
CA PHE A 39 -4.20 -4.01 -3.63
C PHE A 39 -5.25 -3.29 -2.80
N GLU A 40 -4.98 -3.20 -1.50
CA GLU A 40 -5.83 -2.52 -0.53
C GLU A 40 -4.95 -1.75 0.44
N PHE A 41 -5.50 -0.68 1.00
CA PHE A 41 -4.88 0.04 2.11
C PHE A 41 -5.58 -0.34 3.40
N CYS A 42 -4.79 -0.46 4.47
CA CYS A 42 -5.30 -0.58 5.82
C CYS A 42 -4.88 0.67 6.58
N LEU A 43 -5.86 1.47 7.00
CA LEU A 43 -5.62 2.69 7.75
C LEU A 43 -5.78 2.36 9.22
N LYS A 44 -4.68 2.36 9.95
CA LYS A 44 -4.63 1.82 11.31
C LYS A 44 -4.38 2.90 12.32
N SER A 45 -5.20 2.93 13.37
CA SER A 45 -5.04 3.83 14.51
C SER A 45 -5.24 3.04 15.80
N ARG A 46 -5.09 3.72 16.94
CA ARG A 46 -5.34 3.10 18.24
C ARG A 46 -6.81 2.73 18.45
N LEU A 47 -7.70 3.35 17.68
CA LEU A 47 -9.15 3.16 17.83
C LEU A 47 -9.67 2.02 16.93
N GLY A 48 -8.83 1.48 16.06
CA GLY A 48 -9.23 0.43 15.14
C GLY A 48 -8.61 0.62 13.79
N SER A 49 -9.14 -0.09 12.80
CA SER A 49 -8.61 -0.03 11.44
C SER A 49 -9.74 0.05 10.43
N VAL A 50 -9.45 0.70 9.30
CA VAL A 50 -10.37 0.81 8.17
C VAL A 50 -9.63 0.30 6.93
N GLU A 51 -10.28 -0.55 6.15
CA GLU A 51 -9.73 -1.06 4.91
C GLU A 51 -10.31 -0.30 3.74
N MET A 52 -9.44 0.08 2.79
CA MET A 52 -9.85 0.76 1.56
C MET A 52 -9.45 -0.09 0.38
N SER A 53 -10.44 -0.44 -0.43
CA SER A 53 -10.22 -1.21 -1.65
C SER A 53 -10.15 -0.28 -2.86
N PHE A 54 -9.43 -0.73 -3.88
CA PHE A 54 -9.31 0.02 -5.14
C PHE A 54 -9.66 -0.92 -6.29
N PRO A 55 -10.96 -1.25 -6.47
CA PRO A 55 -11.36 -2.31 -7.40
C PRO A 55 -11.03 -2.04 -8.87
N GLU A 56 -10.82 -0.78 -9.22
CA GLU A 56 -10.50 -0.41 -10.61
C GLU A 56 -9.01 -0.25 -10.85
N MET A 57 -8.18 -0.56 -9.84
CA MET A 57 -6.74 -0.37 -9.92
C MET A 57 -6.00 -1.65 -9.63
N ALA A 58 -4.83 -1.80 -10.23
CA ALA A 58 -3.99 -2.96 -10.02
C ALA A 58 -2.53 -2.55 -10.19
N THR A 59 -1.64 -3.40 -9.67
CA THR A 59 -0.22 -3.14 -9.72
C THR A 59 0.53 -4.42 -10.08
N GLN A 60 1.85 -4.34 -10.11
CA GLN A 60 2.73 -5.47 -10.33
C GLN A 60 3.70 -5.55 -9.17
N TYR A 61 3.72 -6.69 -8.47
CA TYR A 61 4.70 -6.87 -7.41
C TYR A 61 6.10 -7.04 -8.00
N SER A 62 7.08 -6.42 -7.34
CA SER A 62 8.49 -6.59 -7.65
C SER A 62 9.31 -6.17 -6.43
N PRO A 63 10.55 -6.62 -6.30
CA PRO A 63 11.43 -6.12 -5.24
C PRO A 63 11.61 -4.61 -5.30
N GLN A 64 11.58 -4.02 -6.49
CA GLN A 64 11.67 -2.58 -6.65
C GLN A 64 10.47 -1.87 -6.06
N LEU A 65 9.26 -2.39 -6.31
CA LEU A 65 8.03 -1.84 -5.72
C LEU A 65 8.12 -1.90 -4.20
N GLU A 66 8.52 -3.03 -3.66
CA GLU A 66 8.64 -3.22 -2.23
C GLU A 66 9.62 -2.23 -1.63
N GLN A 67 10.75 -2.00 -2.30
CA GLN A 67 11.75 -1.05 -1.83
C GLN A 67 11.19 0.38 -1.82
N GLN A 68 10.46 0.76 -2.85
CA GLN A 68 9.87 2.09 -2.93
C GLN A 68 8.84 2.32 -1.82
N ILE A 69 7.99 1.33 -1.56
CA ILE A 69 6.99 1.43 -0.50
C ILE A 69 7.69 1.49 0.86
N THR A 70 8.69 0.65 1.08
CA THR A 70 9.45 0.62 2.33
C THR A 70 10.18 1.94 2.58
N SER A 71 10.75 2.54 1.52
CA SER A 71 11.43 3.83 1.64
C SER A 71 10.47 4.94 2.03
N LEU A 72 9.24 4.86 1.56
CA LEU A 72 8.24 5.89 1.84
C LEU A 72 7.60 5.70 3.22
N LEU A 73 7.20 4.47 3.55
CA LEU A 73 6.38 4.21 4.73
C LEU A 73 7.14 3.58 5.89
N GLY A 74 8.31 2.98 5.63
CA GLY A 74 9.06 2.24 6.62
C GLY A 74 8.86 0.74 6.49
N GLN A 75 9.63 -0.02 7.27
CA GLN A 75 9.57 -1.48 7.26
C GLN A 75 8.23 -1.97 7.80
N GLY A 76 7.76 -3.08 7.25
CA GLY A 76 6.58 -3.77 7.78
C GLY A 76 5.25 -3.21 7.34
N HIS A 77 5.23 -2.24 6.43
CA HIS A 77 3.99 -1.62 5.96
C HIS A 77 3.42 -2.26 4.71
N LEU A 78 4.19 -3.12 4.03
CA LEU A 78 3.70 -3.85 2.87
C LEU A 78 3.63 -5.34 3.21
N ARG A 79 2.46 -5.92 3.01
CA ARG A 79 2.27 -7.35 3.16
C ARG A 79 1.78 -7.93 1.85
N ILE A 80 2.35 -9.08 1.48
CA ILE A 80 2.02 -9.74 0.22
C ILE A 80 1.30 -11.04 0.54
N GLU A 81 0.11 -11.21 -0.05
CA GLU A 81 -0.55 -12.49 -0.04
C GLU A 81 -0.14 -13.23 -1.31
N TRP A 82 0.48 -14.37 -1.12
CA TRP A 82 0.93 -15.19 -2.24
C TRP A 82 -0.15 -16.19 -2.65
N ALA A 83 -0.20 -16.46 -3.92
CA ALA A 83 -1.13 -17.46 -4.45
C ALA A 83 -0.70 -18.88 -4.08
#